data_8b401f26a3320c94e21c7d33b52de721
#
_entry.id   8b401f26a3320c94e21c7d33b52de721
#
_cell.length_a   1.000
_cell.length_b   1.000
_cell.length_c   1.000
_cell.angle_alpha   90.00
_cell.angle_beta   90.00
_cell.angle_gamma   90.00
#
_symmetry.space_group_name_H-M   'P 1'
#
loop_
_entity.id
_entity.type
_entity.pdbx_description
1 polymer ?
#
loop_
_entity_poly.entity_id
_entity_poly.type
_entity_poly.pdbx_seq_one_letter_code
_entity_poly.pdbx_strand_id
1 'polypeptide(L)'
;MKIIVCIKQTPDTSEMKFDPESKTIIREGVENIVNPFDLYAVEEALRIKEEEPDTEITAISMGPGSAENALREVISMGVDNAILISDKAFAAADTLATSYTLAKAIEKIGEYDLVMFGKQAIDGDTAQVGPGVAQWLGIPQITFIRKIEEINAGRIRAERATEAGYEVIETAMPCALTCIKELNEPRLPSLRGKIKAKKIEIPRWNAEDIEADTDMIGFKGSPTWVVKAFTPTIEKETIIYGDDDQEKNVDMLVEALKGKNIL
;
A
#
# COMPACT_ATOMS: atom_id res chain seq x y z
N MET A 1 10.58 13.60 -15.24
CA MET A 1 9.20 13.06 -15.01
C MET A 1 8.58 13.61 -13.75
N LYS A 2 7.25 13.53 -13.59
CA LYS A 2 6.52 13.83 -12.35
C LYS A 2 5.85 12.55 -11.85
N ILE A 3 6.23 12.12 -10.66
CA ILE A 3 5.72 10.89 -10.05
C ILE A 3 4.96 11.22 -8.76
N ILE A 4 3.74 10.73 -8.65
CA ILE A 4 2.96 10.80 -7.41
C ILE A 4 2.99 9.42 -6.77
N VAL A 5 3.39 9.34 -5.50
CA VAL A 5 3.35 8.09 -4.73
C VAL A 5 2.32 8.21 -3.62
N CYS A 6 1.31 7.36 -3.66
CA CYS A 6 0.30 7.27 -2.62
C CYS A 6 0.79 6.32 -1.52
N ILE A 7 0.86 6.81 -0.29
CA ILE A 7 1.27 6.01 0.86
C ILE A 7 0.19 6.04 1.95
N LYS A 8 0.18 5.02 2.80
CA LYS A 8 -0.70 4.92 3.95
C LYS A 8 0.10 4.73 5.23
N GLN A 9 -0.32 5.42 6.30
CA GLN A 9 0.11 5.06 7.65
C GLN A 9 -0.75 3.89 8.15
N THR A 10 -0.11 2.81 8.59
CA THR A 10 -0.78 1.62 9.14
C THR A 10 -0.21 1.29 10.52
N PRO A 11 -0.99 0.66 11.41
CA PRO A 11 -0.41 0.06 12.61
C PRO A 11 0.61 -1.02 12.25
N ASP A 12 1.71 -1.11 12.98
CA ASP A 12 2.64 -2.23 12.83
C ASP A 12 2.00 -3.53 13.34
N THR A 13 1.56 -4.36 12.39
CA THR A 13 0.88 -5.62 12.71
C THR A 13 1.82 -6.66 13.33
N SER A 14 3.14 -6.50 13.19
CA SER A 14 4.14 -7.40 13.80
C SER A 14 4.26 -7.21 15.31
N GLU A 15 3.92 -6.02 15.82
CA GLU A 15 3.96 -5.67 17.24
C GLU A 15 2.62 -5.87 17.97
N MET A 16 1.57 -6.27 17.25
CA MET A 16 0.27 -6.51 17.86
C MET A 16 0.32 -7.63 18.89
N LYS A 17 0.10 -7.28 20.15
CA LYS A 17 0.01 -8.24 21.26
C LYS A 17 -1.44 -8.68 21.45
N PHE A 18 -1.61 -9.96 21.73
CA PHE A 18 -2.89 -10.53 22.09
C PHE A 18 -3.02 -10.54 23.62
N ASP A 19 -4.11 -9.97 24.13
CA ASP A 19 -4.45 -10.09 25.53
C ASP A 19 -5.19 -11.42 25.78
N PRO A 20 -4.59 -12.37 26.50
CA PRO A 20 -5.20 -13.67 26.74
C PRO A 20 -6.44 -13.61 27.66
N GLU A 21 -6.60 -12.56 28.48
CA GLU A 21 -7.73 -12.41 29.40
C GLU A 21 -8.95 -11.81 28.67
N SER A 22 -8.77 -10.70 27.98
CA SER A 22 -9.86 -10.05 27.22
C SER A 22 -10.11 -10.70 25.87
N LYS A 23 -9.21 -11.59 25.39
CA LYS A 23 -9.21 -12.21 24.05
C LYS A 23 -9.29 -11.18 22.92
N THR A 24 -8.69 -9.99 23.12
CA THR A 24 -8.66 -8.91 22.15
C THR A 24 -7.22 -8.54 21.78
N ILE A 25 -7.07 -7.90 20.62
CA ILE A 25 -5.77 -7.34 20.20
C ILE A 25 -5.54 -6.05 20.99
N ILE A 26 -4.42 -5.98 21.72
CA ILE A 26 -3.96 -4.77 22.39
C ILE A 26 -3.44 -3.84 21.30
N ARG A 27 -4.19 -2.77 21.05
CA ARG A 27 -3.80 -1.71 20.09
C ARG A 27 -3.05 -0.57 20.77
N GLU A 28 -3.05 -0.54 22.09
CA GLU A 28 -2.39 0.49 22.87
C GLU A 28 -0.87 0.29 22.84
N GLY A 29 -0.15 1.31 22.37
CA GLY A 29 1.30 1.27 22.22
C GLY A 29 1.82 0.66 20.91
N VAL A 30 0.95 0.26 19.96
CA VAL A 30 1.40 -0.17 18.62
C VAL A 30 1.89 1.04 17.84
N GLU A 31 3.13 0.99 17.36
CA GLU A 31 3.70 2.03 16.52
C GLU A 31 3.00 2.08 15.17
N ASN A 32 2.83 3.29 14.64
CA ASN A 32 2.33 3.47 13.27
C ASN A 32 3.50 3.62 12.32
N ILE A 33 3.50 2.85 11.26
CA ILE A 33 4.55 2.80 10.23
C ILE A 33 4.00 3.20 8.87
N VAL A 34 4.89 3.49 7.93
CA VAL A 34 4.53 3.49 6.50
C VAL A 34 4.13 2.07 6.11
N ASN A 35 3.01 1.92 5.41
CA ASN A 35 2.61 0.61 4.89
C ASN A 35 3.76 -0.05 4.11
N PRO A 36 4.22 -1.25 4.47
CA PRO A 36 5.39 -1.88 3.86
C PRO A 36 5.30 -2.02 2.33
N PHE A 37 4.10 -2.25 1.78
CA PHE A 37 3.94 -2.32 0.33
C PHE A 37 4.16 -0.98 -0.35
N ASP A 38 3.84 0.14 0.31
CA ASP A 38 4.05 1.47 -0.26
C ASP A 38 5.52 1.84 -0.34
N LEU A 39 6.36 1.27 0.54
CA LEU A 39 7.81 1.49 0.49
C LEU A 39 8.43 0.96 -0.80
N TYR A 40 7.89 -0.11 -1.41
CA TYR A 40 8.35 -0.58 -2.72
C TYR A 40 8.02 0.42 -3.84
N ALA A 41 6.86 1.08 -3.77
CA ALA A 41 6.51 2.15 -4.71
C ALA A 41 7.40 3.39 -4.54
N VAL A 42 7.69 3.77 -3.29
CA VAL A 42 8.61 4.87 -2.98
C VAL A 42 10.02 4.56 -3.50
N GLU A 43 10.55 3.37 -3.23
CA GLU A 43 11.88 2.96 -3.68
C GLU A 43 11.98 2.96 -5.20
N GLU A 44 10.95 2.45 -5.90
CA GLU A 44 10.99 2.43 -7.35
C GLU A 44 10.95 3.85 -7.95
N ALA A 45 10.13 4.74 -7.40
CA ALA A 45 10.14 6.15 -7.79
C ALA A 45 11.52 6.79 -7.59
N LEU A 46 12.22 6.46 -6.49
CA LEU A 46 13.58 6.94 -6.22
C LEU A 46 14.61 6.36 -7.20
N ARG A 47 14.48 5.11 -7.62
CA ARG A 47 15.34 4.47 -8.62
C ARG A 47 15.14 5.12 -10.00
N ILE A 48 13.89 5.35 -10.40
CA ILE A 48 13.59 6.10 -11.64
C ILE A 48 14.24 7.49 -11.59
N LYS A 49 14.17 8.17 -10.46
CA LYS A 49 14.82 9.48 -10.30
C LYS A 49 16.34 9.42 -10.36
N GLU A 50 16.97 8.34 -9.92
CA GLU A 50 18.42 8.16 -10.05
C GLU A 50 18.85 8.00 -11.52
N GLU A 51 18.01 7.37 -12.35
CA GLU A 51 18.24 7.24 -13.78
C GLU A 51 17.86 8.51 -14.55
N GLU A 52 16.80 9.21 -14.12
CA GLU A 52 16.31 10.47 -14.68
C GLU A 52 16.32 11.58 -13.60
N PRO A 53 17.43 12.30 -13.38
CA PRO A 53 17.60 13.24 -12.26
C PRO A 53 16.61 14.42 -12.23
N ASP A 54 16.01 14.79 -13.36
CA ASP A 54 14.97 15.82 -13.45
C ASP A 54 13.58 15.33 -13.01
N THR A 55 13.49 14.10 -12.49
CA THR A 55 12.24 13.53 -11.95
C THR A 55 11.91 14.17 -10.61
N GLU A 56 10.67 14.62 -10.47
CA GLU A 56 10.10 15.13 -9.23
C GLU A 56 9.13 14.13 -8.63
N ILE A 57 9.30 13.83 -7.33
CA ILE A 57 8.47 12.85 -6.62
C ILE A 57 7.67 13.57 -5.53
N THR A 58 6.34 13.43 -5.59
CA THR A 58 5.41 13.92 -4.56
C THR A 58 4.70 12.76 -3.88
N ALA A 59 4.88 12.60 -2.57
CA ALA A 59 4.13 11.64 -1.78
C ALA A 59 2.81 12.25 -1.30
N ILE A 60 1.72 11.48 -1.36
CA ILE A 60 0.44 11.87 -0.76
C ILE A 60 -0.07 10.79 0.19
N SER A 61 -0.73 11.21 1.27
CA SER A 61 -1.36 10.29 2.22
C SER A 61 -2.69 10.84 2.67
N MET A 62 -3.74 10.03 2.62
CA MET A 62 -5.04 10.35 3.20
C MET A 62 -5.12 9.75 4.61
N GLY A 63 -5.32 10.60 5.62
CA GLY A 63 -5.37 10.11 6.99
C GLY A 63 -5.50 11.21 8.05
N PRO A 64 -5.48 10.82 9.32
CA PRO A 64 -5.44 11.76 10.43
C PRO A 64 -4.13 12.56 10.44
N GLY A 65 -4.05 13.61 11.25
CA GLY A 65 -2.83 14.43 11.36
C GLY A 65 -1.55 13.64 11.69
N SER A 66 -1.66 12.49 12.35
CA SER A 66 -0.51 11.60 12.63
C SER A 66 0.11 10.98 11.38
N ALA A 67 -0.64 10.86 10.28
CA ALA A 67 -0.12 10.32 9.01
C ALA A 67 0.98 11.21 8.38
N GLU A 68 1.16 12.44 8.89
CA GLU A 68 2.30 13.28 8.56
C GLU A 68 3.64 12.60 8.89
N ASN A 69 3.69 11.74 9.92
CA ASN A 69 4.91 11.00 10.27
C ASN A 69 5.36 10.06 9.15
N ALA A 70 4.41 9.36 8.52
CA ALA A 70 4.70 8.50 7.37
C ALA A 70 5.21 9.31 6.16
N LEU A 71 4.65 10.49 5.91
CA LEU A 71 5.14 11.39 4.87
C LEU A 71 6.56 11.89 5.17
N ARG A 72 6.87 12.24 6.41
CA ARG A 72 8.23 12.61 6.84
C ARG A 72 9.23 11.48 6.68
N GLU A 73 8.81 10.25 6.90
CA GLU A 73 9.65 9.07 6.70
C GLU A 73 10.06 8.95 5.23
N VAL A 74 9.13 8.98 4.28
CA VAL A 74 9.46 8.86 2.86
C VAL A 74 10.23 10.06 2.31
N ILE A 75 10.03 11.28 2.85
CA ILE A 75 10.89 12.41 2.57
C ILE A 75 12.33 12.11 3.03
N SER A 76 12.50 11.46 4.18
CA SER A 76 13.82 11.09 4.68
C SER A 76 14.53 10.02 3.84
N MET A 77 13.78 9.27 3.02
CA MET A 77 14.31 8.33 2.03
C MET A 77 14.77 9.04 0.75
N GLY A 78 14.20 10.21 0.41
CA GLY A 78 14.62 10.99 -0.75
C GLY A 78 13.49 11.63 -1.56
N VAL A 79 12.24 11.41 -1.18
CA VAL A 79 11.07 12.06 -1.82
C VAL A 79 11.20 13.60 -1.71
N ASP A 80 10.79 14.31 -2.76
CA ASP A 80 10.96 15.76 -2.85
C ASP A 80 9.93 16.54 -2.06
N ASN A 81 8.66 16.22 -2.29
CA ASN A 81 7.49 16.90 -1.73
C ASN A 81 6.53 15.89 -1.09
N ALA A 82 5.70 16.41 -0.18
CA ALA A 82 4.64 15.60 0.40
C ALA A 82 3.40 16.45 0.70
N ILE A 83 2.21 15.83 0.64
CA ILE A 83 0.93 16.48 0.92
C ILE A 83 0.09 15.55 1.79
N LEU A 84 -0.44 16.07 2.89
CA LEU A 84 -1.37 15.35 3.75
C LEU A 84 -2.81 15.72 3.39
N ILE A 85 -3.59 14.72 3.00
CA ILE A 85 -5.04 14.84 2.74
C ILE A 85 -5.76 14.50 4.05
N SER A 86 -6.25 15.51 4.76
CA SER A 86 -6.77 15.32 6.12
C SER A 86 -7.95 16.21 6.43
N ASP A 87 -9.10 15.56 6.62
CA ASP A 87 -10.35 16.16 7.06
C ASP A 87 -11.13 15.15 7.90
N LYS A 88 -11.95 15.64 8.84
CA LYS A 88 -12.91 14.80 9.55
C LYS A 88 -13.96 14.20 8.61
N ALA A 89 -14.28 14.88 7.51
CA ALA A 89 -15.20 14.40 6.49
C ALA A 89 -14.71 13.13 5.77
N PHE A 90 -13.41 12.84 5.78
CA PHE A 90 -12.85 11.63 5.17
C PHE A 90 -12.92 10.39 6.08
N ALA A 91 -13.36 10.56 7.33
CA ALA A 91 -13.37 9.46 8.30
C ALA A 91 -14.31 8.31 7.86
N ALA A 92 -13.91 7.08 8.19
CA ALA A 92 -14.65 5.84 7.89
C ALA A 92 -14.91 5.61 6.39
N ALA A 93 -14.06 6.16 5.52
CA ALA A 93 -14.08 5.89 4.09
C ALA A 93 -13.74 4.41 3.82
N ASP A 94 -14.52 3.78 2.95
CA ASP A 94 -14.14 2.51 2.32
C ASP A 94 -13.19 2.73 1.13
N THR A 95 -12.91 1.70 0.36
CA THR A 95 -11.99 1.78 -0.80
C THR A 95 -12.51 2.67 -1.92
N LEU A 96 -13.83 2.75 -2.11
CA LEU A 96 -14.45 3.62 -3.12
C LEU A 96 -14.28 5.09 -2.75
N ALA A 97 -14.72 5.49 -1.56
CA ALA A 97 -14.60 6.86 -1.09
C ALA A 97 -13.13 7.29 -0.92
N THR A 98 -12.24 6.37 -0.50
CA THR A 98 -10.80 6.63 -0.42
C THR A 98 -10.20 6.89 -1.80
N SER A 99 -10.51 6.04 -2.79
CA SER A 99 -9.98 6.21 -4.15
C SER A 99 -10.48 7.49 -4.82
N TYR A 100 -11.73 7.86 -4.61
CA TYR A 100 -12.27 9.14 -5.06
C TYR A 100 -11.52 10.33 -4.44
N THR A 101 -11.35 10.32 -3.12
CA THR A 101 -10.65 11.40 -2.40
C THR A 101 -9.20 11.57 -2.88
N LEU A 102 -8.47 10.45 -3.06
CA LEU A 102 -7.11 10.49 -3.59
C LEU A 102 -7.06 10.98 -5.04
N ALA A 103 -8.00 10.56 -5.89
CA ALA A 103 -8.09 11.03 -7.27
C ALA A 103 -8.31 12.55 -7.32
N LYS A 104 -9.19 13.10 -6.49
CA LYS A 104 -9.41 14.56 -6.38
C LYS A 104 -8.16 15.31 -5.94
N ALA A 105 -7.40 14.74 -5.01
CA ALA A 105 -6.11 15.32 -4.59
C ALA A 105 -5.07 15.27 -5.74
N ILE A 106 -5.03 14.19 -6.52
CA ILE A 106 -4.14 14.06 -7.68
C ILE A 106 -4.54 15.05 -8.78
N GLU A 107 -5.83 15.21 -9.07
CA GLU A 107 -6.32 16.23 -10.01
C GLU A 107 -5.87 17.64 -9.60
N LYS A 108 -5.92 17.96 -8.30
CA LYS A 108 -5.44 19.25 -7.77
C LYS A 108 -3.92 19.43 -7.91
N ILE A 109 -3.12 18.37 -7.76
CA ILE A 109 -1.67 18.43 -8.03
C ILE A 109 -1.42 18.80 -9.49
N GLY A 110 -2.23 18.28 -10.40
CA GLY A 110 -2.19 18.61 -11.84
C GLY A 110 -1.37 17.61 -12.63
N GLU A 111 -0.32 18.06 -13.33
CA GLU A 111 0.46 17.21 -14.23
C GLU A 111 1.25 16.12 -13.50
N TYR A 112 1.14 14.89 -13.99
CA TYR A 112 1.90 13.72 -13.55
C TYR A 112 2.09 12.73 -14.71
N ASP A 113 3.16 11.95 -14.65
CA ASP A 113 3.47 10.87 -15.60
C ASP A 113 3.11 9.51 -15.01
N LEU A 114 3.38 9.30 -13.71
CA LEU A 114 3.10 8.07 -13.00
C LEU A 114 2.39 8.34 -11.67
N VAL A 115 1.41 7.49 -11.33
CA VAL A 115 0.81 7.40 -10.00
C VAL A 115 1.12 6.02 -9.44
N MET A 116 1.87 5.94 -8.35
CA MET A 116 2.37 4.69 -7.82
C MET A 116 1.79 4.38 -6.43
N PHE A 117 1.50 3.11 -6.20
CA PHE A 117 0.92 2.58 -4.97
C PHE A 117 1.65 1.30 -4.57
N GLY A 118 1.63 0.96 -3.30
CA GLY A 118 1.81 -0.42 -2.89
C GLY A 118 0.64 -1.29 -3.37
N LYS A 119 0.86 -2.59 -3.48
CA LYS A 119 -0.18 -3.57 -3.86
C LYS A 119 -1.44 -3.40 -3.02
N GLN A 120 -1.29 -3.24 -1.72
CA GLN A 120 -2.36 -3.18 -0.73
C GLN A 120 -1.87 -2.60 0.59
N ALA A 121 -2.78 -2.21 1.49
CA ALA A 121 -2.44 -1.87 2.87
C ALA A 121 -2.54 -3.12 3.76
N ILE A 122 -1.58 -3.31 4.68
CA ILE A 122 -1.52 -4.50 5.55
C ILE A 122 -2.66 -4.58 6.57
N ASP A 123 -3.35 -3.48 6.84
CA ASP A 123 -4.48 -3.40 7.77
C ASP A 123 -5.85 -3.68 7.12
N GLY A 124 -6.00 -3.42 5.83
CA GLY A 124 -7.27 -3.58 5.11
C GLY A 124 -7.26 -4.68 4.06
N ASP A 125 -6.13 -5.02 3.51
CA ASP A 125 -5.81 -6.14 2.61
C ASP A 125 -6.69 -6.25 1.35
N THR A 126 -7.16 -5.11 0.82
CA THR A 126 -8.16 -5.08 -0.26
C THR A 126 -7.56 -5.04 -1.67
N ALA A 127 -6.38 -4.46 -1.85
CA ALA A 127 -5.73 -4.20 -3.15
C ALA A 127 -6.59 -3.40 -4.16
N GLN A 128 -7.55 -2.60 -3.70
CA GLN A 128 -8.56 -1.93 -4.54
C GLN A 128 -8.29 -0.44 -4.76
N VAL A 129 -7.56 0.24 -3.86
CA VAL A 129 -7.43 1.70 -3.89
C VAL A 129 -6.68 2.17 -5.14
N GLY A 130 -5.54 1.56 -5.48
CA GLY A 130 -4.79 1.92 -6.69
C GLY A 130 -5.62 1.79 -7.97
N PRO A 131 -6.23 0.62 -8.25
CA PRO A 131 -7.17 0.46 -9.37
C PRO A 131 -8.34 1.43 -9.36
N GLY A 132 -8.91 1.71 -8.17
CA GLY A 132 -10.00 2.69 -8.03
C GLY A 132 -9.57 4.10 -8.41
N VAL A 133 -8.39 4.55 -7.97
CA VAL A 133 -7.83 5.85 -8.34
C VAL A 133 -7.60 5.93 -9.85
N ALA A 134 -7.01 4.90 -10.47
CA ALA A 134 -6.80 4.86 -11.91
C ALA A 134 -8.13 5.00 -12.69
N GLN A 135 -9.19 4.36 -12.21
CA GLN A 135 -10.53 4.45 -12.80
C GLN A 135 -11.10 5.86 -12.68
N TRP A 136 -10.98 6.51 -11.51
CA TRP A 136 -11.45 7.89 -11.32
C TRP A 136 -10.71 8.89 -12.20
N LEU A 137 -9.40 8.72 -12.36
CA LEU A 137 -8.56 9.58 -13.21
C LEU A 137 -8.68 9.25 -14.70
N GLY A 138 -9.34 8.16 -15.09
CA GLY A 138 -9.49 7.73 -16.48
C GLY A 138 -8.16 7.35 -17.13
N ILE A 139 -7.17 6.87 -16.36
CA ILE A 139 -5.85 6.49 -16.84
C ILE A 139 -5.66 4.97 -16.85
N PRO A 140 -4.83 4.42 -17.75
CA PRO A 140 -4.47 3.01 -17.73
C PRO A 140 -3.71 2.64 -16.45
N GLN A 141 -3.69 1.32 -16.15
CA GLN A 141 -3.00 0.82 -14.97
C GLN A 141 -2.30 -0.52 -15.23
N ILE A 142 -1.20 -0.76 -14.53
CA ILE A 142 -0.55 -2.08 -14.42
C ILE A 142 -0.48 -2.42 -12.93
N THR A 143 -1.18 -3.49 -12.54
CA THR A 143 -1.20 -3.96 -11.14
C THR A 143 -0.14 -5.02 -10.89
N PHE A 144 0.33 -5.12 -9.61
CA PHE A 144 1.26 -6.14 -9.14
C PHE A 144 2.56 -6.18 -9.92
N ILE A 145 3.15 -4.99 -10.21
CA ILE A 145 4.42 -4.93 -10.93
C ILE A 145 5.56 -5.49 -10.08
N ARG A 146 6.35 -6.38 -10.71
CA ARG A 146 7.54 -7.00 -10.14
C ARG A 146 8.84 -6.52 -10.79
N LYS A 147 8.74 -5.84 -11.92
CA LYS A 147 9.86 -5.26 -12.63
C LYS A 147 9.37 -4.22 -13.63
N ILE A 148 10.03 -3.08 -13.70
CA ILE A 148 9.92 -2.15 -14.81
C ILE A 148 11.03 -2.52 -15.80
N GLU A 149 10.66 -2.80 -17.05
CA GLU A 149 11.64 -3.15 -18.08
C GLU A 149 12.14 -1.89 -18.81
N GLU A 150 11.25 -0.95 -19.10
CA GLU A 150 11.56 0.22 -19.89
C GLU A 150 10.55 1.34 -19.63
N ILE A 151 11.06 2.57 -19.57
CA ILE A 151 10.26 3.81 -19.60
C ILE A 151 10.85 4.66 -20.72
N ASN A 152 10.11 4.87 -21.81
CA ASN A 152 10.55 5.74 -22.89
C ASN A 152 9.39 6.30 -23.71
N ALA A 153 9.64 7.40 -24.42
CA ALA A 153 8.72 8.00 -25.41
C ALA A 153 7.24 8.08 -24.93
N GLY A 154 7.01 8.36 -23.66
CA GLY A 154 5.66 8.45 -23.08
C GLY A 154 4.97 7.10 -22.87
N ARG A 155 5.71 6.00 -22.80
CA ARG A 155 5.23 4.64 -22.56
C ARG A 155 6.03 3.97 -21.45
N ILE A 156 5.40 3.03 -20.76
CA ILE A 156 6.03 2.16 -19.78
C ILE A 156 5.75 0.70 -20.14
N ARG A 157 6.76 -0.14 -19.99
CA ARG A 157 6.70 -1.59 -20.14
C ARG A 157 7.16 -2.24 -18.85
N ALA A 158 6.30 -3.11 -18.29
CA ALA A 158 6.54 -3.72 -17.00
C ALA A 158 6.07 -5.18 -16.94
N GLU A 159 6.73 -5.98 -16.11
CA GLU A 159 6.30 -7.32 -15.75
C GLU A 159 5.28 -7.25 -14.60
N ARG A 160 4.11 -7.82 -14.84
CA ARG A 160 3.05 -7.99 -13.86
C ARG A 160 3.03 -9.42 -13.34
N ALA A 161 3.05 -9.63 -12.03
CA ALA A 161 2.91 -10.96 -11.43
C ALA A 161 1.48 -11.48 -11.56
N THR A 162 1.34 -12.78 -11.84
CA THR A 162 0.09 -13.53 -11.87
C THR A 162 0.26 -14.83 -11.08
N GLU A 163 -0.82 -15.57 -10.85
CA GLU A 163 -0.76 -16.88 -10.17
C GLU A 163 0.09 -17.92 -10.94
N ALA A 164 0.10 -17.84 -12.26
CA ALA A 164 0.81 -18.79 -13.13
C ALA A 164 2.24 -18.34 -13.54
N GLY A 165 2.66 -17.12 -13.12
CA GLY A 165 3.95 -16.55 -13.51
C GLY A 165 3.91 -15.05 -13.63
N TYR A 166 4.18 -14.50 -14.82
CA TYR A 166 4.12 -13.06 -15.08
C TYR A 166 3.70 -12.76 -16.51
N GLU A 167 3.20 -11.56 -16.70
CA GLU A 167 2.84 -10.99 -18.01
C GLU A 167 3.66 -9.73 -18.23
N VAL A 168 4.11 -9.50 -19.46
CA VAL A 168 4.73 -8.25 -19.87
C VAL A 168 3.65 -7.36 -20.47
N ILE A 169 3.42 -6.21 -19.85
CA ILE A 169 2.41 -5.24 -20.26
C ILE A 169 3.09 -3.93 -20.65
N GLU A 170 2.65 -3.35 -21.75
CA GLU A 170 3.05 -2.02 -22.17
C GLU A 170 1.84 -1.10 -22.24
N THR A 171 1.97 0.13 -21.71
CA THR A 171 0.91 1.14 -21.75
C THR A 171 1.45 2.55 -21.95
N ALA A 172 0.58 3.46 -22.38
CA ALA A 172 0.90 4.89 -22.43
C ALA A 172 0.91 5.50 -21.02
N MET A 173 1.70 6.55 -20.83
CA MET A 173 1.63 7.45 -19.69
C MET A 173 0.71 8.65 -20.01
N PRO A 174 0.05 9.29 -19.02
CA PRO A 174 0.12 8.93 -17.60
C PRO A 174 -0.58 7.60 -17.30
N CYS A 175 -0.04 6.85 -16.32
CA CYS A 175 -0.64 5.59 -15.87
C CYS A 175 -0.44 5.35 -14.38
N ALA A 176 -1.21 4.41 -13.83
CA ALA A 176 -1.11 3.98 -12.44
C ALA A 176 -0.42 2.62 -12.31
N LEU A 177 0.41 2.47 -11.27
CA LEU A 177 1.17 1.25 -11.00
C LEU A 177 0.91 0.79 -9.57
N THR A 178 0.68 -0.51 -9.34
CA THR A 178 0.71 -1.07 -7.98
C THR A 178 1.89 -2.02 -7.81
N CYS A 179 2.70 -1.81 -6.78
CA CYS A 179 4.01 -2.44 -6.59
C CYS A 179 3.95 -3.61 -5.60
N ILE A 180 4.67 -4.69 -5.89
CA ILE A 180 4.84 -5.84 -4.99
C ILE A 180 6.29 -5.92 -4.50
N LYS A 181 6.53 -6.76 -3.49
CA LYS A 181 7.84 -6.89 -2.82
C LYS A 181 8.97 -7.39 -3.75
N GLU A 182 8.62 -8.12 -4.80
CA GLU A 182 9.58 -8.65 -5.77
C GLU A 182 10.19 -7.58 -6.68
N LEU A 183 9.66 -6.35 -6.66
CA LEU A 183 10.11 -5.24 -7.50
C LEU A 183 11.49 -4.72 -7.08
N ASN A 184 11.71 -4.53 -5.79
CA ASN A 184 12.93 -3.95 -5.25
C ASN A 184 13.09 -4.21 -3.74
N GLU A 185 14.18 -3.69 -3.17
CA GLU A 185 14.43 -3.64 -1.72
C GLU A 185 14.49 -2.16 -1.29
N PRO A 186 13.56 -1.70 -0.43
CA PRO A 186 13.49 -0.30 0.00
C PRO A 186 14.75 0.12 0.78
N ARG A 187 15.29 1.28 0.43
CA ARG A 187 16.43 1.89 1.13
C ARG A 187 16.04 2.40 2.52
N LEU A 188 17.02 2.44 3.41
CA LEU A 188 16.83 3.07 4.71
C LEU A 188 16.89 4.60 4.61
N PRO A 189 16.13 5.32 5.48
CA PRO A 189 16.22 6.76 5.60
C PRO A 189 17.64 7.26 5.90
N SER A 190 18.12 8.22 5.12
CA SER A 190 19.45 8.81 5.32
C SER A 190 19.46 9.86 6.44
N LEU A 191 20.61 10.09 7.08
CA LEU A 191 20.74 11.15 8.09
C LEU A 191 20.43 12.54 7.51
N ARG A 192 20.90 12.83 6.29
CA ARG A 192 20.62 14.07 5.58
C ARG A 192 19.13 14.21 5.26
N GLY A 193 18.51 13.10 4.83
CA GLY A 193 17.07 13.03 4.57
C GLY A 193 16.23 13.30 5.83
N LYS A 194 16.61 12.72 6.98
CA LYS A 194 15.95 12.98 8.27
C LYS A 194 16.04 14.47 8.69
N ILE A 195 17.15 15.13 8.41
CA ILE A 195 17.29 16.58 8.68
C ILE A 195 16.37 17.38 7.74
N LYS A 196 16.32 17.04 6.44
CA LYS A 196 15.40 17.66 5.46
C LYS A 196 13.94 17.47 5.91
N ALA A 197 13.55 16.25 6.24
CA ALA A 197 12.19 15.90 6.63
C ALA A 197 11.68 16.66 7.86
N LYS A 198 12.56 17.04 8.79
CA LYS A 198 12.20 17.86 9.95
C LYS A 198 11.92 19.34 9.62
N LYS A 199 12.50 19.83 8.53
CA LYS A 199 12.44 21.27 8.16
C LYS A 199 11.38 21.56 7.09
N ILE A 200 11.02 20.56 6.28
CA ILE A 200 10.06 20.75 5.19
C ILE A 200 8.67 20.98 5.77
N GLU A 201 7.96 21.95 5.21
CA GLU A 201 6.54 22.14 5.46
C GLU A 201 5.75 21.15 4.61
N ILE A 202 4.81 20.42 5.23
CA ILE A 202 3.92 19.50 4.56
C ILE A 202 2.54 20.14 4.47
N PRO A 203 2.11 20.61 3.29
CA PRO A 203 0.77 21.13 3.10
C PRO A 203 -0.30 20.12 3.52
N ARG A 204 -1.37 20.64 4.14
CA ARG A 204 -2.53 19.83 4.52
C ARG A 204 -3.74 20.32 3.73
N TRP A 205 -4.36 19.40 3.00
CA TRP A 205 -5.55 19.67 2.22
C TRP A 205 -6.78 19.00 2.83
N ASN A 206 -7.86 19.75 2.95
CA ASN A 206 -9.17 19.30 3.40
C ASN A 206 -10.10 19.02 2.20
N ALA A 207 -11.36 18.69 2.45
CA ALA A 207 -12.35 18.39 1.42
C ALA A 207 -12.63 19.57 0.47
N GLU A 208 -12.67 20.79 0.99
CA GLU A 208 -12.85 22.02 0.21
C GLU A 208 -11.64 22.31 -0.66
N ASP A 209 -10.43 22.11 -0.12
CA ASP A 209 -9.17 22.33 -0.87
C ASP A 209 -9.08 21.47 -2.13
N ILE A 210 -9.58 20.25 -2.10
CA ILE A 210 -9.55 19.31 -3.23
C ILE A 210 -10.85 19.31 -4.04
N GLU A 211 -11.78 20.24 -3.74
CA GLU A 211 -13.08 20.35 -4.41
C GLU A 211 -13.85 19.01 -4.42
N ALA A 212 -13.79 18.27 -3.30
CA ALA A 212 -14.45 16.97 -3.20
C ALA A 212 -15.96 17.12 -2.99
N ASP A 213 -16.75 16.32 -3.73
CA ASP A 213 -18.16 16.16 -3.47
C ASP A 213 -18.37 15.46 -2.12
N THR A 214 -19.05 16.14 -1.20
CA THR A 214 -19.33 15.66 0.16
C THR A 214 -20.15 14.37 0.21
N ASP A 215 -20.86 14.04 -0.87
CA ASP A 215 -21.63 12.82 -0.99
C ASP A 215 -20.78 11.62 -1.41
N MET A 216 -19.56 11.87 -1.88
CA MET A 216 -18.63 10.87 -2.38
C MET A 216 -17.46 10.55 -1.43
N ILE A 217 -17.37 11.24 -0.27
CA ILE A 217 -16.26 11.09 0.68
C ILE A 217 -16.70 10.49 2.01
N GLY A 218 -15.71 9.95 2.75
CA GLY A 218 -15.90 9.42 4.09
C GLY A 218 -17.00 8.37 4.18
N PHE A 219 -17.65 8.29 5.32
CA PHE A 219 -18.73 7.34 5.56
C PHE A 219 -19.91 7.50 4.58
N LYS A 220 -20.24 8.74 4.20
CA LYS A 220 -21.36 9.03 3.31
C LYS A 220 -21.14 8.51 1.88
N GLY A 221 -19.89 8.62 1.39
CA GLY A 221 -19.51 8.12 0.07
C GLY A 221 -19.17 6.62 0.02
N SER A 222 -19.29 5.91 1.15
CA SER A 222 -18.90 4.52 1.29
C SER A 222 -20.10 3.58 1.18
N PRO A 223 -20.21 2.75 0.12
CA PRO A 223 -21.25 1.72 0.03
C PRO A 223 -21.04 0.56 1.02
N THR A 224 -19.85 0.44 1.63
CA THR A 224 -19.52 -0.60 2.61
C THR A 224 -19.10 -0.01 3.95
N TRP A 225 -19.37 -0.74 5.05
CA TRP A 225 -18.92 -0.37 6.39
C TRP A 225 -18.64 -1.59 7.25
N VAL A 226 -17.78 -1.43 8.25
CA VAL A 226 -17.46 -2.50 9.20
C VAL A 226 -18.63 -2.72 10.13
N VAL A 227 -19.30 -3.86 10.00
CA VAL A 227 -20.44 -4.25 10.87
C VAL A 227 -19.93 -4.84 12.19
N LYS A 228 -18.84 -5.63 12.15
CA LYS A 228 -18.29 -6.31 13.31
C LYS A 228 -16.81 -6.61 13.09
N ALA A 229 -16.00 -6.31 14.10
CA ALA A 229 -14.62 -6.76 14.18
C ALA A 229 -14.51 -7.89 15.23
N PHE A 230 -13.75 -8.94 14.92
CA PHE A 230 -13.48 -10.05 15.86
C PHE A 230 -12.12 -10.64 15.56
N THR A 231 -11.53 -11.23 16.60
CA THR A 231 -10.29 -12.01 16.45
C THR A 231 -10.66 -13.44 16.09
N PRO A 232 -10.20 -13.98 14.96
CA PRO A 232 -10.48 -15.37 14.62
C PRO A 232 -9.77 -16.30 15.60
N THR A 233 -10.49 -17.26 16.14
CA THR A 233 -9.91 -18.38 16.90
C THR A 233 -9.51 -19.45 15.90
N ILE A 234 -8.21 -19.66 15.75
CA ILE A 234 -7.69 -20.75 14.92
C ILE A 234 -7.51 -21.96 15.83
N GLU A 235 -8.44 -22.92 15.77
CA GLU A 235 -8.24 -24.23 16.36
C GLU A 235 -7.32 -25.03 15.43
N LYS A 236 -6.08 -25.25 15.86
CA LYS A 236 -5.15 -26.10 15.15
C LYS A 236 -5.26 -27.52 15.70
N GLU A 237 -5.77 -28.45 14.91
CA GLU A 237 -5.54 -29.88 15.16
C GLU A 237 -4.08 -30.17 14.79
N THR A 238 -3.27 -30.43 15.82
CA THR A 238 -1.88 -30.83 15.60
C THR A 238 -1.79 -32.34 15.83
N ILE A 239 -1.39 -33.08 14.82
CA ILE A 239 -1.08 -34.51 14.91
C ILE A 239 0.43 -34.64 14.99
N ILE A 240 0.93 -35.20 16.10
CA ILE A 240 2.35 -35.49 16.31
C ILE A 240 2.53 -37.00 16.14
N TYR A 241 3.30 -37.38 15.13
CA TYR A 241 3.67 -38.77 14.92
C TYR A 241 4.89 -39.09 15.81
N GLY A 242 4.89 -40.27 16.47
CA GLY A 242 5.97 -40.68 17.38
C GLY A 242 7.26 -41.06 16.65
N ASP A 243 8.39 -41.10 17.40
CA ASP A 243 9.71 -41.35 16.82
C ASP A 243 10.04 -42.84 16.60
N ASP A 244 9.18 -43.76 17.03
CA ASP A 244 9.53 -45.19 17.14
C ASP A 244 9.50 -45.99 15.82
N ASP A 245 8.85 -45.46 14.76
CA ASP A 245 8.75 -46.09 13.44
C ASP A 245 8.57 -45.05 12.35
N GLN A 246 9.68 -44.66 11.70
CA GLN A 246 9.67 -43.59 10.70
C GLN A 246 8.86 -43.95 9.44
N GLU A 247 8.92 -45.21 8.97
CA GLU A 247 8.18 -45.63 7.76
C GLU A 247 6.68 -45.54 8.01
N LYS A 248 6.23 -46.06 9.16
CA LYS A 248 4.81 -46.01 9.55
C LYS A 248 4.33 -44.55 9.73
N ASN A 249 5.16 -43.67 10.30
CA ASN A 249 4.82 -42.25 10.46
C ASN A 249 4.68 -41.53 9.12
N VAL A 250 5.52 -41.86 8.12
CA VAL A 250 5.42 -41.35 6.75
C VAL A 250 4.12 -41.83 6.09
N ASP A 251 3.80 -43.10 6.21
CA ASP A 251 2.54 -43.67 5.66
C ASP A 251 1.31 -43.00 6.27
N MET A 252 1.29 -42.80 7.58
CA MET A 252 0.22 -42.09 8.28
C MET A 252 0.06 -40.65 7.81
N LEU A 253 1.18 -39.92 7.58
CA LEU A 253 1.17 -38.56 7.05
C LEU A 253 0.60 -38.54 5.63
N VAL A 254 1.05 -39.45 4.75
CA VAL A 254 0.55 -39.56 3.37
C VAL A 254 -0.95 -39.88 3.34
N GLU A 255 -1.41 -40.77 4.18
CA GLU A 255 -2.84 -41.08 4.30
C GLU A 255 -3.65 -39.85 4.80
N ALA A 256 -3.15 -39.16 5.80
CA ALA A 256 -3.80 -37.94 6.32
C ALA A 256 -3.91 -36.85 5.25
N LEU A 257 -2.85 -36.65 4.43
CA LEU A 257 -2.84 -35.68 3.33
C LEU A 257 -3.80 -36.08 2.20
N LYS A 258 -3.85 -37.36 1.84
CA LYS A 258 -4.83 -37.92 0.87
C LYS A 258 -6.27 -37.76 1.36
N GLY A 259 -6.51 -38.04 2.65
CA GLY A 259 -7.83 -37.86 3.25
C GLY A 259 -8.34 -36.43 3.26
N LYS A 260 -7.44 -35.45 3.17
CA LYS A 260 -7.74 -34.00 3.06
C LYS A 260 -7.70 -33.47 1.61
N ASN A 261 -7.53 -34.35 0.59
CA ASN A 261 -7.36 -33.99 -0.83
C ASN A 261 -6.24 -32.96 -1.09
N ILE A 262 -5.13 -33.09 -0.35
CA ILE A 262 -3.93 -32.25 -0.52
C ILE A 262 -2.93 -32.96 -1.43
N LEU A 263 -2.95 -34.30 -1.46
CA LEU A 263 -2.22 -35.19 -2.37
C LEU A 263 -3.18 -36.02 -3.20
#